data_986ccace78d628ec788efbe2ff087a0e
#
_entry.id   986ccace78d628ec788efbe2ff087a0e
#
_cell.length_a   1.000
_cell.length_b   1.000
_cell.length_c   1.000
_cell.angle_alpha   90.00
_cell.angle_beta   90.00
_cell.angle_gamma   90.00
#
_symmetry.space_group_name_H-M   'P 1'
#
loop_
_entity.id
_entity.type
_entity.pdbx_description
1 polymer ?
#
loop_
_entity_poly.entity_id
_entity_poly.type
_entity_poly.pdbx_seq_one_letter_code
_entity_poly.pdbx_strand_id
1 'polypeptide(L)'
;METPALPRRLALTAGCNQLINWGISFYMPGTFAHAISVDRGWSSPQIYLGLTLAMLVMAAVSPIVARLLARFGGQRVVMGGTLLIAISCVMMAYATSLAGWYCAWLVSGVGMRLSLYDALFAALVNLYGQQARRTISRITLAGGLASAVFWPLGDALVNVMSWQNALLIYALFGLLSAMLISHLPHQRLVARAKSAAKAANSERRDGWLYATFIALITFVSNGTSTHLPEFIVSFGLPVAIGMLWGFGQTGARLMEVLAGARLTPLRLTLFTALAMPLCFLVGLSSAFFVWSAAGFVLGYGAINGLVTIVKATLPLELFSAESYASRTGLLLIPGQLTAAASPFAYAWLNRSLGITGGMWVSAGLTLVIAGLAVALVRSRGRNTVSYCIPGATLTNRYKTPAKANIPDT
;
A
#
# COMPACT_ATOMS: atom_id res chain seq x y z
N MET A 1 8.74 26.74 -14.21
CA MET A 1 7.39 26.72 -13.63
C MET A 1 7.51 26.20 -12.23
N GLU A 2 7.28 27.05 -11.23
CA GLU A 2 7.24 26.65 -9.84
C GLU A 2 6.07 25.69 -9.64
N THR A 3 6.37 24.48 -9.13
CA THR A 3 5.33 23.52 -8.78
C THR A 3 4.59 24.06 -7.55
N PRO A 4 3.26 24.21 -7.62
CA PRO A 4 2.49 24.79 -6.52
C PRO A 4 2.66 23.96 -5.26
N ALA A 5 2.87 24.62 -4.13
CA ALA A 5 2.96 23.96 -2.82
C ALA A 5 1.68 23.15 -2.57
N LEU A 6 1.83 21.89 -2.16
CA LEU A 6 0.70 21.01 -1.90
C LEU A 6 -0.17 21.57 -0.75
N PRO A 7 -1.45 21.88 -0.98
CA PRO A 7 -2.33 22.39 0.06
C PRO A 7 -2.48 21.37 1.19
N ARG A 8 -2.40 21.79 2.46
CA ARG A 8 -2.64 20.92 3.62
C ARG A 8 -4.01 20.22 3.55
N ARG A 9 -5.01 20.94 2.99
CA ARG A 9 -6.37 20.40 2.76
C ARG A 9 -6.38 19.16 1.89
N LEU A 10 -5.50 19.09 0.89
CA LEU A 10 -5.37 17.93 -0.01
C LEU A 10 -4.94 16.66 0.75
N ALA A 11 -3.98 16.78 1.66
CA ALA A 11 -3.53 15.64 2.47
C ALA A 11 -4.63 15.14 3.41
N LEU A 12 -5.44 16.05 3.97
CA LEU A 12 -6.56 15.72 4.84
C LEU A 12 -7.68 15.02 4.06
N THR A 13 -8.15 15.62 2.96
CA THR A 13 -9.25 15.04 2.15
C THR A 13 -8.86 13.67 1.56
N ALA A 14 -7.65 13.56 1.02
CA ALA A 14 -7.14 12.28 0.51
C ALA A 14 -6.88 11.27 1.64
N GLY A 15 -6.44 11.72 2.82
CA GLY A 15 -6.27 10.88 4.01
C GLY A 15 -7.59 10.33 4.52
N CYS A 16 -8.64 11.18 4.65
CA CYS A 16 -10.00 10.75 5.01
C CYS A 16 -10.57 9.77 3.98
N ASN A 17 -10.39 10.05 2.67
CA ASN A 17 -10.80 9.12 1.63
C ASN A 17 -10.14 7.74 1.80
N GLN A 18 -8.83 7.70 2.06
CA GLN A 18 -8.14 6.41 2.24
C GLN A 18 -8.56 5.71 3.53
N LEU A 19 -8.76 6.44 4.65
CA LEU A 19 -9.28 5.88 5.88
C LEU A 19 -10.63 5.20 5.66
N ILE A 20 -11.56 5.89 4.98
CA ILE A 20 -12.90 5.36 4.67
C ILE A 20 -12.78 4.17 3.70
N ASN A 21 -12.09 4.34 2.57
CA ASN A 21 -12.05 3.30 1.52
C ASN A 21 -11.41 2.00 2.02
N TRP A 22 -10.33 2.05 2.81
CA TRP A 22 -9.75 0.86 3.45
C TRP A 22 -10.71 0.23 4.45
N GLY A 23 -11.42 1.05 5.24
CA GLY A 23 -12.36 0.60 6.26
C GLY A 23 -13.53 -0.16 5.66
N ILE A 24 -14.19 0.43 4.66
CA ILE A 24 -15.40 -0.14 4.04
C ILE A 24 -15.13 -1.24 3.00
N SER A 25 -13.85 -1.52 2.68
CA SER A 25 -13.48 -2.57 1.73
C SER A 25 -12.58 -3.63 2.39
N PHE A 26 -11.29 -3.40 2.47
CA PHE A 26 -10.30 -4.39 2.91
C PHE A 26 -10.54 -4.89 4.35
N TYR A 27 -10.89 -3.98 5.29
CA TYR A 27 -11.10 -4.31 6.71
C TYR A 27 -12.52 -4.77 7.03
N MET A 28 -13.46 -4.63 6.09
CA MET A 28 -14.86 -4.97 6.28
C MET A 28 -15.09 -6.44 6.69
N PRO A 29 -14.47 -7.46 6.07
CA PRO A 29 -14.72 -8.85 6.46
C PRO A 29 -14.35 -9.16 7.90
N GLY A 30 -13.31 -8.51 8.44
CA GLY A 30 -12.89 -8.71 9.83
C GLY A 30 -13.98 -8.37 10.86
N THR A 31 -14.91 -7.51 10.52
CA THR A 31 -16.02 -7.09 11.39
C THR A 31 -17.28 -7.90 11.12
N PHE A 32 -17.63 -8.11 9.84
CA PHE A 32 -18.93 -8.65 9.48
C PHE A 32 -18.95 -10.17 9.27
N ALA A 33 -17.79 -10.82 9.11
CA ALA A 33 -17.72 -12.23 8.76
C ALA A 33 -18.50 -13.14 9.72
N HIS A 34 -18.45 -12.86 11.03
CA HIS A 34 -19.18 -13.65 12.03
C HIS A 34 -20.72 -13.49 11.86
N ALA A 35 -21.21 -12.27 11.77
CA ALA A 35 -22.63 -11.98 11.60
C ALA A 35 -23.19 -12.56 10.29
N ILE A 36 -22.41 -12.46 9.20
CA ILE A 36 -22.75 -13.06 7.90
C ILE A 36 -22.80 -14.59 8.00
N SER A 37 -21.83 -15.20 8.70
CA SER A 37 -21.75 -16.64 8.88
C SER A 37 -22.98 -17.18 9.63
N VAL A 38 -23.40 -16.48 10.68
CA VAL A 38 -24.60 -16.85 11.48
C VAL A 38 -25.88 -16.70 10.66
N ASP A 39 -26.03 -15.60 9.92
CA ASP A 39 -27.27 -15.30 9.16
C ASP A 39 -27.40 -16.16 7.89
N ARG A 40 -26.31 -16.37 7.16
CA ARG A 40 -26.31 -17.06 5.84
C ARG A 40 -25.89 -18.52 5.90
N GLY A 41 -25.32 -18.98 7.01
CA GLY A 41 -24.76 -20.32 7.15
C GLY A 41 -23.48 -20.53 6.33
N TRP A 42 -22.87 -19.45 5.83
CA TRP A 42 -21.62 -19.55 5.06
C TRP A 42 -20.43 -19.71 5.98
N SER A 43 -19.48 -20.58 5.59
CA SER A 43 -18.25 -20.75 6.36
C SER A 43 -17.34 -19.51 6.24
N SER A 44 -16.54 -19.25 7.28
CA SER A 44 -15.56 -18.16 7.27
C SER A 44 -14.65 -18.18 6.04
N PRO A 45 -14.08 -19.34 5.61
CA PRO A 45 -13.29 -19.39 4.37
C PRO A 45 -14.07 -18.94 3.13
N GLN A 46 -15.37 -19.30 3.01
CA GLN A 46 -16.21 -18.88 1.88
C GLN A 46 -16.40 -17.36 1.88
N ILE A 47 -16.59 -16.75 3.04
CA ILE A 47 -16.74 -15.29 3.17
C ILE A 47 -15.46 -14.57 2.76
N TYR A 48 -14.31 -15.02 3.30
CA TYR A 48 -13.00 -14.41 3.02
C TYR A 48 -12.49 -14.70 1.60
N LEU A 49 -12.95 -15.76 0.94
CA LEU A 49 -12.64 -16.02 -0.47
C LEU A 49 -13.05 -14.83 -1.36
N GLY A 50 -14.12 -14.10 -0.99
CA GLY A 50 -14.51 -12.87 -1.66
C GLY A 50 -13.38 -11.83 -1.70
N LEU A 51 -12.72 -11.57 -0.57
CA LEU A 51 -11.59 -10.66 -0.51
C LEU A 51 -10.41 -11.16 -1.36
N THR A 52 -10.13 -12.46 -1.36
CA THR A 52 -9.10 -13.06 -2.23
C THR A 52 -9.41 -12.80 -3.70
N LEU A 53 -10.66 -12.99 -4.13
CA LEU A 53 -11.10 -12.69 -5.50
C LEU A 53 -10.92 -11.21 -5.84
N ALA A 54 -11.27 -10.30 -4.92
CA ALA A 54 -11.04 -8.87 -5.10
C ALA A 54 -9.55 -8.55 -5.30
N MET A 55 -8.64 -9.18 -4.54
CA MET A 55 -7.19 -8.98 -4.68
C MET A 55 -6.67 -9.50 -6.04
N LEU A 56 -7.21 -10.61 -6.55
CA LEU A 56 -6.89 -11.12 -7.88
C LEU A 56 -7.38 -10.15 -8.98
N VAL A 57 -8.58 -9.60 -8.83
CA VAL A 57 -9.10 -8.54 -9.73
C VAL A 57 -8.23 -7.30 -9.68
N MET A 58 -7.77 -6.89 -8.50
CA MET A 58 -6.81 -5.78 -8.37
C MET A 58 -5.54 -6.03 -9.19
N ALA A 59 -5.00 -7.24 -9.15
CA ALA A 59 -3.84 -7.62 -9.97
C ALA A 59 -4.15 -7.54 -11.46
N ALA A 60 -5.29 -8.08 -11.91
CA ALA A 60 -5.72 -8.08 -13.31
C ALA A 60 -5.98 -6.67 -13.86
N VAL A 61 -6.55 -5.78 -13.06
CA VAL A 61 -6.84 -4.37 -13.43
C VAL A 61 -5.58 -3.48 -13.40
N SER A 62 -4.53 -3.87 -12.68
CA SER A 62 -3.31 -3.08 -12.49
C SER A 62 -2.70 -2.52 -13.78
N PRO A 63 -2.59 -3.25 -14.90
CA PRO A 63 -1.94 -2.75 -16.12
C PRO A 63 -2.70 -1.61 -16.81
N ILE A 64 -4.01 -1.50 -16.59
CA ILE A 64 -4.84 -0.49 -17.25
C ILE A 64 -4.98 0.80 -16.45
N VAL A 65 -4.62 0.80 -15.16
CA VAL A 65 -4.78 1.97 -14.26
C VAL A 65 -4.08 3.21 -14.81
N ALA A 66 -2.85 3.07 -15.30
CA ALA A 66 -2.10 4.19 -15.86
C ALA A 66 -2.82 4.83 -17.07
N ARG A 67 -3.46 4.00 -17.93
CA ARG A 67 -4.25 4.49 -19.08
C ARG A 67 -5.50 5.21 -18.63
N LEU A 68 -6.19 4.69 -17.60
CA LEU A 68 -7.37 5.33 -17.02
C LEU A 68 -7.01 6.68 -16.39
N LEU A 69 -5.92 6.74 -15.61
CA LEU A 69 -5.42 7.99 -15.04
C LEU A 69 -5.05 9.01 -16.09
N ALA A 70 -4.41 8.60 -17.19
CA ALA A 70 -4.08 9.48 -18.32
C ALA A 70 -5.31 9.99 -19.04
N ARG A 71 -6.33 9.15 -19.25
CA ARG A 71 -7.54 9.49 -20.03
C ARG A 71 -8.52 10.34 -19.24
N PHE A 72 -8.79 9.97 -17.98
CA PHE A 72 -9.86 10.54 -17.16
C PHE A 72 -9.36 11.48 -16.06
N GLY A 73 -8.04 11.45 -15.75
CA GLY A 73 -7.46 12.18 -14.63
C GLY A 73 -7.60 11.46 -13.29
N GLY A 74 -6.70 11.78 -12.33
CA GLY A 74 -6.64 11.11 -11.05
C GLY A 74 -7.90 11.26 -10.22
N GLN A 75 -8.48 12.46 -10.16
CA GLN A 75 -9.71 12.74 -9.41
C GLN A 75 -10.86 11.82 -9.83
N ARG A 76 -11.17 11.75 -11.13
CA ARG A 76 -12.29 10.95 -11.66
C ARG A 76 -12.06 9.45 -11.47
N VAL A 77 -10.83 8.99 -11.65
CA VAL A 77 -10.49 7.56 -11.48
C VAL A 77 -10.66 7.15 -10.03
N VAL A 78 -10.11 7.91 -9.07
CA VAL A 78 -10.24 7.62 -7.64
C VAL A 78 -11.70 7.73 -7.18
N MET A 79 -12.42 8.75 -7.63
CA MET A 79 -13.85 8.93 -7.33
C MET A 79 -14.67 7.75 -7.87
N GLY A 80 -14.46 7.37 -9.13
CA GLY A 80 -15.14 6.22 -9.75
C GLY A 80 -14.84 4.91 -9.02
N GLY A 81 -13.58 4.69 -8.63
CA GLY A 81 -13.20 3.54 -7.80
C GLY A 81 -13.90 3.53 -6.44
N THR A 82 -13.97 4.69 -5.77
CA THR A 82 -14.69 4.82 -4.49
C THR A 82 -16.18 4.54 -4.64
N LEU A 83 -16.81 5.02 -5.71
CA LEU A 83 -18.21 4.71 -6.02
C LEU A 83 -18.43 3.22 -6.29
N LEU A 84 -17.51 2.55 -6.97
CA LEU A 84 -17.59 1.09 -7.15
C LEU A 84 -17.50 0.33 -5.82
N ILE A 85 -16.68 0.78 -4.86
CA ILE A 85 -16.66 0.22 -3.51
C ILE A 85 -18.02 0.44 -2.82
N ALA A 86 -18.60 1.64 -2.90
CA ALA A 86 -19.91 1.91 -2.33
C ALA A 86 -21.01 1.02 -2.95
N ILE A 87 -21.01 0.88 -4.27
CA ILE A 87 -21.93 -0.03 -4.99
C ILE A 87 -21.72 -1.48 -4.53
N SER A 88 -20.47 -1.92 -4.37
CA SER A 88 -20.19 -3.29 -3.90
C SER A 88 -20.72 -3.54 -2.49
N CYS A 89 -20.66 -2.56 -1.59
CA CYS A 89 -21.26 -2.66 -0.25
C CYS A 89 -22.79 -2.86 -0.35
N VAL A 90 -23.46 -2.14 -1.25
CA VAL A 90 -24.90 -2.32 -1.51
C VAL A 90 -25.15 -3.74 -2.08
N MET A 91 -24.37 -4.16 -3.08
CA MET A 91 -24.49 -5.51 -3.64
C MET A 91 -24.29 -6.60 -2.57
N MET A 92 -23.32 -6.44 -1.68
CA MET A 92 -23.06 -7.36 -0.57
C MET A 92 -24.24 -7.40 0.41
N ALA A 93 -24.83 -6.26 0.76
CA ALA A 93 -25.97 -6.17 1.65
C ALA A 93 -27.18 -6.98 1.14
N TYR A 94 -27.40 -7.00 -0.16
CA TYR A 94 -28.50 -7.74 -0.81
C TYR A 94 -28.10 -9.12 -1.35
N ALA A 95 -26.85 -9.57 -1.15
CA ALA A 95 -26.42 -10.87 -1.61
C ALA A 95 -27.10 -11.99 -0.80
N THR A 96 -27.88 -12.83 -1.49
CA THR A 96 -28.54 -14.00 -0.91
C THR A 96 -27.82 -15.32 -1.22
N SER A 97 -26.84 -15.28 -2.10
CA SER A 97 -26.05 -16.45 -2.53
C SER A 97 -24.55 -16.13 -2.53
N LEU A 98 -23.72 -17.17 -2.41
CA LEU A 98 -22.26 -17.03 -2.55
C LEU A 98 -21.86 -16.45 -3.90
N ALA A 99 -22.58 -16.78 -4.99
CA ALA A 99 -22.31 -16.21 -6.30
C ALA A 99 -22.52 -14.68 -6.29
N GLY A 100 -23.64 -14.21 -5.72
CA GLY A 100 -23.90 -12.76 -5.55
C GLY A 100 -22.85 -12.08 -4.68
N TRP A 101 -22.44 -12.73 -3.58
CA TRP A 101 -21.38 -12.28 -2.70
C TRP A 101 -20.04 -12.11 -3.45
N TYR A 102 -19.64 -13.11 -4.24
CA TYR A 102 -18.41 -13.05 -5.02
C TYR A 102 -18.48 -12.03 -6.16
N CYS A 103 -19.63 -11.89 -6.82
CA CYS A 103 -19.82 -10.82 -7.81
C CYS A 103 -19.64 -9.42 -7.19
N ALA A 104 -20.15 -9.20 -5.99
CA ALA A 104 -19.95 -7.94 -5.28
C ALA A 104 -18.46 -7.70 -4.96
N TRP A 105 -17.71 -8.74 -4.57
CA TRP A 105 -16.28 -8.65 -4.34
C TRP A 105 -15.46 -8.42 -5.62
N LEU A 106 -15.87 -8.96 -6.77
CA LEU A 106 -15.23 -8.65 -8.06
C LEU A 106 -15.37 -7.16 -8.38
N VAL A 107 -16.56 -6.58 -8.18
CA VAL A 107 -16.80 -5.13 -8.33
C VAL A 107 -15.96 -4.32 -7.33
N SER A 108 -15.92 -4.77 -6.05
CA SER A 108 -15.09 -4.16 -5.03
C SER A 108 -13.61 -4.17 -5.41
N GLY A 109 -13.10 -5.27 -5.96
CA GLY A 109 -11.70 -5.39 -6.41
C GLY A 109 -11.32 -4.37 -7.47
N VAL A 110 -12.20 -4.11 -8.45
CA VAL A 110 -12.02 -3.03 -9.42
C VAL A 110 -11.99 -1.68 -8.70
N GLY A 111 -12.97 -1.43 -7.83
CA GLY A 111 -13.07 -0.20 -7.03
C GLY A 111 -11.83 0.03 -6.17
N MET A 112 -11.39 -0.99 -5.43
CA MET A 112 -10.19 -0.96 -4.60
C MET A 112 -8.94 -0.61 -5.43
N ARG A 113 -8.76 -1.23 -6.61
CA ARG A 113 -7.59 -0.96 -7.46
C ARG A 113 -7.57 0.46 -7.99
N LEU A 114 -8.73 1.07 -8.23
CA LEU A 114 -8.85 2.42 -8.77
C LEU A 114 -8.85 3.51 -7.69
N SER A 115 -9.11 3.20 -6.42
CA SER A 115 -9.29 4.21 -5.36
C SER A 115 -8.37 4.10 -4.16
N LEU A 116 -7.77 2.93 -3.89
CA LEU A 116 -6.83 2.79 -2.79
C LEU A 116 -5.46 3.43 -3.11
N TYR A 117 -4.51 3.29 -2.20
CA TYR A 117 -3.21 3.96 -2.22
C TYR A 117 -2.53 4.01 -3.59
N ASP A 118 -2.47 2.87 -4.31
CA ASP A 118 -1.68 2.76 -5.54
C ASP A 118 -2.15 3.73 -6.62
N ALA A 119 -3.47 3.85 -6.84
CA ALA A 119 -4.05 4.74 -7.84
C ALA A 119 -3.98 6.22 -7.38
N LEU A 120 -4.30 6.48 -6.11
CA LEU A 120 -4.24 7.83 -5.55
C LEU A 120 -2.80 8.36 -5.56
N PHE A 121 -1.81 7.55 -5.18
CA PHE A 121 -0.41 7.97 -5.17
C PHE A 121 0.13 8.16 -6.59
N ALA A 122 -0.26 7.31 -7.53
CA ALA A 122 0.06 7.52 -8.93
C ALA A 122 -0.50 8.85 -9.45
N ALA A 123 -1.74 9.20 -9.08
CA ALA A 123 -2.34 10.49 -9.42
C ALA A 123 -1.58 11.66 -8.78
N LEU A 124 -1.23 11.59 -7.50
CA LEU A 124 -0.49 12.63 -6.79
C LEU A 124 0.93 12.82 -7.34
N VAL A 125 1.63 11.72 -7.63
CA VAL A 125 2.98 11.77 -8.19
C VAL A 125 2.97 12.41 -9.58
N ASN A 126 1.96 12.10 -10.39
CA ASN A 126 1.81 12.70 -11.71
C ASN A 126 1.56 14.22 -11.64
N LEU A 127 0.87 14.69 -10.59
CA LEU A 127 0.58 16.12 -10.40
C LEU A 127 1.75 16.88 -9.77
N TYR A 128 2.46 16.29 -8.82
CA TYR A 128 3.39 16.98 -7.93
C TYR A 128 4.81 16.40 -7.93
N GLY A 129 5.07 15.34 -8.69
CA GLY A 129 6.38 14.72 -8.78
C GLY A 129 6.94 14.31 -7.42
N GLN A 130 8.20 14.63 -7.16
CA GLN A 130 8.89 14.32 -5.91
C GLN A 130 8.27 15.01 -4.66
N GLN A 131 7.56 16.12 -4.84
CA GLN A 131 6.90 16.82 -3.74
C GLN A 131 5.72 16.02 -3.15
N ALA A 132 5.15 15.05 -3.90
CA ALA A 132 4.10 14.17 -3.43
C ALA A 132 4.52 13.33 -2.21
N ARG A 133 5.81 13.05 -2.00
CA ARG A 133 6.32 12.16 -0.96
C ARG A 133 5.78 12.48 0.43
N ARG A 134 5.91 13.73 0.89
CA ARG A 134 5.45 14.14 2.23
C ARG A 134 3.93 13.98 2.39
N THR A 135 3.18 14.24 1.32
CA THR A 135 1.73 14.08 1.30
C THR A 135 1.34 12.60 1.33
N ILE A 136 2.05 11.74 0.59
CA ILE A 136 1.87 10.29 0.62
C ILE A 136 2.06 9.75 2.04
N SER A 137 3.14 10.14 2.76
CA SER A 137 3.37 9.73 4.14
C SER A 137 2.22 10.16 5.08
N ARG A 138 1.69 11.37 4.94
CA ARG A 138 0.54 11.84 5.73
C ARG A 138 -0.74 11.08 5.42
N ILE A 139 -0.99 10.78 4.15
CA ILE A 139 -2.14 10.00 3.71
C ILE A 139 -2.05 8.56 4.24
N THR A 140 -0.86 7.93 4.20
CA THR A 140 -0.67 6.58 4.74
C THR A 140 -0.86 6.53 6.25
N LEU A 141 -0.54 7.61 6.98
CA LEU A 141 -0.82 7.70 8.41
C LEU A 141 -2.35 7.64 8.66
N ALA A 142 -3.12 8.46 7.96
CA ALA A 142 -4.58 8.49 8.09
C ALA A 142 -5.22 7.14 7.71
N GLY A 143 -4.88 6.58 6.55
CA GLY A 143 -5.41 5.29 6.12
C GLY A 143 -4.92 4.11 6.97
N GLY A 144 -3.80 4.26 7.69
CA GLY A 144 -3.34 3.28 8.67
C GLY A 144 -4.23 3.15 9.90
N LEU A 145 -5.04 4.16 10.18
CA LEU A 145 -6.03 4.14 11.25
C LEU A 145 -7.34 3.47 10.84
N ALA A 146 -7.49 3.04 9.58
CA ALA A 146 -8.75 2.52 9.07
C ALA A 146 -9.27 1.32 9.88
N SER A 147 -8.42 0.35 10.21
CA SER A 147 -8.82 -0.79 11.05
C SER A 147 -9.16 -0.36 12.48
N ALA A 148 -8.40 0.57 13.06
CA ALA A 148 -8.63 1.07 14.41
C ALA A 148 -9.97 1.83 14.54
N VAL A 149 -10.45 2.44 13.46
CA VAL A 149 -11.73 3.16 13.41
C VAL A 149 -12.88 2.23 12.97
N PHE A 150 -12.71 1.50 11.88
CA PHE A 150 -13.80 0.77 11.25
C PHE A 150 -14.12 -0.57 11.90
N TRP A 151 -13.19 -1.22 12.61
CA TRP A 151 -13.52 -2.43 13.37
C TRP A 151 -14.44 -2.12 14.55
N PRO A 152 -14.13 -1.18 15.47
CA PRO A 152 -15.07 -0.83 16.54
C PRO A 152 -16.38 -0.25 16.00
N LEU A 153 -16.31 0.57 14.95
CA LEU A 153 -17.50 1.14 14.33
C LEU A 153 -18.42 0.05 13.75
N GLY A 154 -17.84 -0.89 13.01
CA GLY A 154 -18.61 -1.98 12.42
C GLY A 154 -19.21 -2.90 13.48
N ASP A 155 -18.44 -3.24 14.52
CA ASP A 155 -18.94 -4.02 15.66
C ASP A 155 -20.12 -3.31 16.36
N ALA A 156 -19.98 -2.02 16.64
CA ALA A 156 -21.07 -1.22 17.21
C ALA A 156 -22.32 -1.21 16.32
N LEU A 157 -22.15 -1.12 14.99
CA LEU A 157 -23.29 -1.14 14.07
C LEU A 157 -23.98 -2.51 14.06
N VAL A 158 -23.24 -3.62 14.03
CA VAL A 158 -23.82 -4.98 14.02
C VAL A 158 -24.54 -5.30 15.32
N ASN A 159 -24.15 -4.68 16.45
CA ASN A 159 -24.81 -4.85 17.73
C ASN A 159 -26.17 -4.12 17.83
N VAL A 160 -26.41 -3.10 16.98
CA VAL A 160 -27.66 -2.30 17.02
C VAL A 160 -28.53 -2.51 15.77
N MET A 161 -28.02 -3.11 14.71
CA MET A 161 -28.77 -3.35 13.48
C MET A 161 -28.26 -4.59 12.74
N SER A 162 -28.99 -5.03 11.70
CA SER A 162 -28.52 -6.14 10.84
C SER A 162 -27.24 -5.77 10.11
N TRP A 163 -26.38 -6.77 9.81
CA TRP A 163 -25.16 -6.56 9.04
C TRP A 163 -25.43 -5.98 7.64
N GLN A 164 -26.59 -6.25 7.04
CA GLN A 164 -27.04 -5.67 5.79
C GLN A 164 -27.17 -4.15 5.91
N ASN A 165 -27.87 -3.67 6.94
CA ASN A 165 -28.06 -2.25 7.19
C ASN A 165 -26.71 -1.57 7.52
N ALA A 166 -25.84 -2.24 8.27
CA ALA A 166 -24.49 -1.75 8.54
C ALA A 166 -23.65 -1.60 7.25
N LEU A 167 -23.77 -2.53 6.27
CA LEU A 167 -23.15 -2.39 4.96
C LEU A 167 -23.74 -1.25 4.12
N LEU A 168 -25.03 -0.95 4.24
CA LEU A 168 -25.64 0.22 3.60
C LEU A 168 -25.09 1.53 4.20
N ILE A 169 -24.83 1.57 5.52
CA ILE A 169 -24.12 2.70 6.15
C ILE A 169 -22.68 2.79 5.59
N TYR A 170 -21.99 1.66 5.40
CA TYR A 170 -20.68 1.65 4.76
C TYR A 170 -20.72 2.20 3.32
N ALA A 171 -21.80 1.89 2.57
CA ALA A 171 -22.02 2.48 1.26
C ALA A 171 -22.20 4.02 1.32
N LEU A 172 -22.90 4.55 2.33
CA LEU A 172 -23.02 5.99 2.57
C LEU A 172 -21.67 6.63 2.89
N PHE A 173 -20.83 5.97 3.70
CA PHE A 173 -19.43 6.42 3.90
C PHE A 173 -18.66 6.44 2.59
N GLY A 174 -18.87 5.46 1.70
CA GLY A 174 -18.29 5.44 0.37
C GLY A 174 -18.73 6.65 -0.49
N LEU A 175 -20.00 7.01 -0.46
CA LEU A 175 -20.52 8.21 -1.13
C LEU A 175 -19.90 9.49 -0.57
N LEU A 176 -19.83 9.61 0.77
CA LEU A 176 -19.16 10.73 1.43
C LEU A 176 -17.67 10.80 1.02
N SER A 177 -17.00 9.67 0.97
CA SER A 177 -15.61 9.57 0.52
C SER A 177 -15.43 10.01 -0.93
N ALA A 178 -16.36 9.68 -1.82
CA ALA A 178 -16.36 10.13 -3.21
C ALA A 178 -16.57 11.66 -3.32
N MET A 179 -17.43 12.24 -2.45
CA MET A 179 -17.61 13.69 -2.37
C MET A 179 -16.33 14.39 -1.90
N LEU A 180 -15.62 13.82 -0.91
CA LEU A 180 -14.33 14.38 -0.45
C LEU A 180 -13.31 14.45 -1.59
N ILE A 181 -13.23 13.41 -2.42
CA ILE A 181 -12.31 13.34 -3.56
C ILE A 181 -12.71 14.29 -4.70
N SER A 182 -13.97 14.69 -4.83
CA SER A 182 -14.39 15.67 -5.84
C SER A 182 -13.71 17.04 -5.70
N HIS A 183 -13.16 17.35 -4.51
CA HIS A 183 -12.40 18.56 -4.25
C HIS A 183 -10.92 18.48 -4.65
N LEU A 184 -10.44 17.32 -5.12
CA LEU A 184 -9.08 17.19 -5.68
C LEU A 184 -8.95 18.00 -6.98
N PRO A 185 -7.76 18.57 -7.27
CA PRO A 185 -7.54 19.26 -8.54
C PRO A 185 -7.81 18.35 -9.73
N HIS A 186 -8.69 18.79 -10.62
CA HIS A 186 -8.97 18.10 -11.86
C HIS A 186 -7.93 18.48 -12.90
N GLN A 187 -6.80 17.79 -12.95
CA GLN A 187 -5.85 17.89 -14.03
C GLN A 187 -5.80 16.57 -14.79
N ARG A 188 -6.09 16.65 -16.09
CA ARG A 188 -5.75 15.54 -17.00
C ARG A 188 -4.23 15.48 -17.05
N LEU A 189 -3.70 14.28 -16.92
CA LEU A 189 -2.33 14.04 -17.29
C LEU A 189 -2.14 14.56 -18.70
N VAL A 190 -1.31 15.60 -18.87
CA VAL A 190 -0.75 15.85 -20.18
C VAL A 190 0.01 14.57 -20.49
N ALA A 191 -0.57 13.76 -21.36
CA ALA A 191 0.10 12.58 -21.87
C ALA A 191 1.33 13.09 -22.61
N ARG A 192 2.41 13.24 -21.88
CA ARG A 192 3.77 13.27 -22.44
C ARG A 192 4.11 11.84 -22.83
N ALA A 193 3.13 11.25 -23.54
CA ALA A 193 3.24 9.99 -24.22
C ALA A 193 4.06 10.29 -25.48
N LYS A 194 5.28 9.96 -25.43
CA LYS A 194 6.14 9.44 -26.47
C LYS A 194 7.61 9.68 -26.13
N SER A 195 7.96 9.32 -24.92
CA SER A 195 9.29 8.78 -24.73
C SER A 195 9.16 7.50 -23.90
N ALA A 196 8.56 6.48 -24.53
CA ALA A 196 9.01 5.13 -24.33
C ALA A 196 10.41 5.03 -24.96
N ALA A 197 11.31 5.94 -24.60
CA ALA A 197 12.73 5.75 -24.76
C ALA A 197 13.00 4.38 -24.14
N LYS A 198 13.63 3.46 -24.88
CA LYS A 198 14.11 2.17 -24.38
C LYS A 198 14.63 2.41 -22.98
N ALA A 199 13.91 1.92 -21.97
CA ALA A 199 14.34 2.08 -20.59
C ALA A 199 15.78 1.61 -20.53
N ALA A 200 16.67 2.45 -20.02
CA ALA A 200 18.07 2.08 -19.88
C ALA A 200 18.16 0.72 -19.17
N ASN A 201 19.09 -0.15 -19.52
CA ASN A 201 19.21 -1.49 -18.95
C ASN A 201 19.24 -1.47 -17.41
N SER A 202 19.76 -0.38 -16.81
CA SER A 202 19.74 -0.13 -15.36
C SER A 202 18.32 0.02 -14.81
N GLU A 203 17.44 0.75 -15.47
CA GLU A 203 16.04 0.91 -15.01
C GLU A 203 15.24 -0.37 -15.13
N ARG A 204 15.55 -1.23 -16.10
CA ARG A 204 14.91 -2.54 -16.23
C ARG A 204 15.32 -3.46 -15.08
N ARG A 205 16.61 -3.47 -14.72
CA ARG A 205 17.12 -4.25 -13.58
C ARG A 205 16.53 -3.77 -12.27
N ASP A 206 16.51 -2.46 -12.02
CA ASP A 206 15.92 -1.86 -10.81
C ASP A 206 14.42 -2.18 -10.73
N GLY A 207 13.71 -2.24 -11.86
CA GLY A 207 12.32 -2.66 -11.92
C GLY A 207 12.12 -4.11 -11.47
N TRP A 208 12.91 -5.05 -11.95
CA TRP A 208 12.83 -6.45 -11.52
C TRP A 208 13.21 -6.63 -10.04
N LEU A 209 14.28 -5.96 -9.58
CA LEU A 209 14.66 -5.98 -8.16
C LEU A 209 13.54 -5.44 -7.28
N TYR A 210 12.91 -4.35 -7.69
CA TYR A 210 11.75 -3.77 -6.98
C TYR A 210 10.57 -4.73 -6.96
N ALA A 211 10.18 -5.31 -8.10
CA ALA A 211 9.05 -6.23 -8.19
C ALA A 211 9.26 -7.46 -7.31
N THR A 212 10.46 -8.06 -7.33
CA THR A 212 10.80 -9.22 -6.49
C THR A 212 10.82 -8.84 -5.01
N PHE A 213 11.41 -7.69 -4.67
CA PHE A 213 11.42 -7.15 -3.32
C PHE A 213 9.99 -6.97 -2.78
N ILE A 214 9.11 -6.32 -3.56
CA ILE A 214 7.70 -6.09 -3.16
C ILE A 214 6.93 -7.41 -3.07
N ALA A 215 7.15 -8.35 -3.99
CA ALA A 215 6.48 -9.65 -3.95
C ALA A 215 6.83 -10.42 -2.67
N LEU A 216 8.11 -10.51 -2.32
CA LEU A 216 8.56 -11.24 -1.13
C LEU A 216 8.12 -10.54 0.16
N ILE A 217 8.30 -9.21 0.26
CA ILE A 217 7.92 -8.47 1.48
C ILE A 217 6.41 -8.52 1.71
N THR A 218 5.60 -8.48 0.64
CA THR A 218 4.15 -8.58 0.72
C THR A 218 3.72 -10.00 1.11
N PHE A 219 4.37 -11.03 0.56
CA PHE A 219 4.13 -12.42 0.93
C PHE A 219 4.36 -12.64 2.42
N VAL A 220 5.52 -12.25 2.94
CA VAL A 220 5.84 -12.40 4.36
C VAL A 220 4.91 -11.56 5.24
N SER A 221 4.64 -10.30 4.85
CA SER A 221 3.79 -9.41 5.62
C SER A 221 2.35 -9.93 5.75
N ASN A 222 1.74 -10.36 4.65
CA ASN A 222 0.36 -10.86 4.68
C ASN A 222 0.26 -12.22 5.38
N GLY A 223 1.17 -13.15 5.07
CA GLY A 223 1.17 -14.45 5.71
C GLY A 223 1.32 -14.34 7.22
N THR A 224 2.30 -13.58 7.69
CA THR A 224 2.52 -13.36 9.13
C THR A 224 1.33 -12.66 9.79
N SER A 225 0.79 -11.59 9.18
CA SER A 225 -0.33 -10.86 9.79
C SER A 225 -1.62 -11.69 9.87
N THR A 226 -1.87 -12.55 8.89
CA THR A 226 -3.05 -13.44 8.89
C THR A 226 -2.97 -14.49 10.01
N HIS A 227 -1.78 -15.05 10.26
CA HIS A 227 -1.56 -16.09 11.26
C HIS A 227 -1.03 -15.54 12.61
N LEU A 228 -0.98 -14.20 12.77
CA LEU A 228 -0.50 -13.57 14.00
C LEU A 228 -1.26 -14.01 15.26
N PRO A 229 -2.60 -14.15 15.25
CA PRO A 229 -3.34 -14.66 16.41
C PRO A 229 -2.93 -16.07 16.80
N GLU A 230 -2.73 -16.98 15.84
CA GLU A 230 -2.27 -18.35 16.08
C GLU A 230 -0.87 -18.35 16.72
N PHE A 231 0.03 -17.50 16.22
CA PHE A 231 1.36 -17.31 16.80
C PHE A 231 1.27 -16.85 18.26
N ILE A 232 0.48 -15.82 18.57
CA ILE A 232 0.33 -15.29 19.94
C ILE A 232 -0.20 -16.37 20.90
N VAL A 233 -1.24 -17.08 20.49
CA VAL A 233 -1.87 -18.13 21.30
C VAL A 233 -0.92 -19.33 21.50
N SER A 234 -0.10 -19.68 20.51
CA SER A 234 0.85 -20.79 20.61
C SER A 234 1.90 -20.61 21.71
N PHE A 235 2.16 -19.37 22.13
CA PHE A 235 3.03 -19.04 23.27
C PHE A 235 2.26 -18.77 24.57
N GLY A 236 0.96 -19.11 24.61
CA GLY A 236 0.14 -18.96 25.83
C GLY A 236 -0.24 -17.50 26.15
N LEU A 237 -0.09 -16.58 25.20
CA LEU A 237 -0.45 -15.18 25.38
C LEU A 237 -1.88 -14.92 24.89
N PRO A 238 -2.61 -13.98 25.53
CA PRO A 238 -3.96 -13.61 25.07
C PRO A 238 -3.89 -12.93 23.72
N VAL A 239 -4.89 -13.18 22.85
CA VAL A 239 -5.01 -12.60 21.51
C VAL A 239 -4.98 -11.05 21.53
N ALA A 240 -5.40 -10.45 22.66
CA ALA A 240 -5.35 -9.00 22.88
C ALA A 240 -3.95 -8.39 22.68
N ILE A 241 -2.86 -9.17 22.87
CA ILE A 241 -1.48 -8.75 22.55
C ILE A 241 -1.35 -8.34 21.08
N GLY A 242 -2.22 -8.87 20.20
CA GLY A 242 -2.30 -8.45 18.79
C GLY A 242 -2.57 -6.96 18.58
N MET A 243 -3.14 -6.24 19.56
CA MET A 243 -3.32 -4.78 19.49
C MET A 243 -1.98 -4.04 19.38
N LEU A 244 -0.88 -4.62 19.91
CA LEU A 244 0.46 -4.04 19.78
C LEU A 244 0.91 -3.91 18.31
N TRP A 245 0.40 -4.76 17.41
CA TRP A 245 0.59 -4.60 15.97
C TRP A 245 0.10 -3.24 15.46
N GLY A 246 -1.12 -2.84 15.82
CA GLY A 246 -1.69 -1.54 15.42
C GLY A 246 -0.92 -0.36 15.99
N PHE A 247 -0.51 -0.44 17.26
CA PHE A 247 0.32 0.59 17.89
C PHE A 247 1.68 0.69 17.23
N GLY A 248 2.34 -0.42 16.95
CA GLY A 248 3.61 -0.45 16.22
C GLY A 248 3.47 0.19 14.84
N GLN A 249 2.45 -0.22 14.08
CA GLN A 249 2.20 0.26 12.72
C GLN A 249 1.96 1.77 12.67
N THR A 250 1.11 2.29 13.56
CA THR A 250 0.77 3.72 13.62
C THR A 250 1.93 4.54 14.16
N GLY A 251 2.58 4.06 15.21
CA GLY A 251 3.75 4.72 15.81
C GLY A 251 4.90 4.88 14.81
N ALA A 252 5.23 3.83 14.07
CA ALA A 252 6.31 3.89 13.08
C ALA A 252 6.00 4.85 11.92
N ARG A 253 4.75 4.92 11.46
CA ARG A 253 4.31 5.89 10.45
C ARG A 253 4.38 7.31 10.97
N LEU A 254 3.99 7.53 12.23
CA LEU A 254 4.10 8.83 12.87
C LEU A 254 5.57 9.27 12.96
N MET A 255 6.46 8.38 13.40
CA MET A 255 7.90 8.66 13.47
C MET A 255 8.49 8.99 12.09
N GLU A 256 8.09 8.30 11.02
CA GLU A 256 8.51 8.61 9.64
C GLU A 256 8.05 10.01 9.24
N VAL A 257 6.79 10.37 9.52
CA VAL A 257 6.25 11.70 9.23
C VAL A 257 7.04 12.79 9.97
N LEU A 258 7.38 12.57 11.25
CA LEU A 258 8.16 13.49 12.07
C LEU A 258 9.61 13.61 11.58
N ALA A 259 10.22 12.49 11.18
CA ALA A 259 11.58 12.49 10.62
C ALA A 259 11.68 13.24 9.29
N GLY A 260 10.59 13.27 8.53
CA GLY A 260 10.43 14.07 7.31
C GLY A 260 11.50 13.81 6.25
N ALA A 261 12.21 14.86 5.82
CA ALA A 261 13.20 14.77 4.74
C ALA A 261 14.50 14.05 5.13
N ARG A 262 14.74 13.75 6.41
CA ARG A 262 15.96 13.08 6.88
C ARG A 262 16.01 11.62 6.44
N LEU A 263 14.85 10.97 6.28
CA LEU A 263 14.73 9.58 5.79
C LEU A 263 14.42 9.57 4.30
N THR A 264 15.42 9.29 3.46
CA THR A 264 15.17 9.05 2.02
C THR A 264 14.47 7.71 1.82
N PRO A 265 13.67 7.53 0.73
CA PRO A 265 13.02 6.25 0.43
C PRO A 265 13.98 5.05 0.41
N LEU A 266 15.19 5.23 -0.12
CA LEU A 266 16.22 4.17 -0.14
C LEU A 266 16.73 3.83 1.27
N ARG A 267 16.97 4.84 2.13
CA ARG A 267 17.37 4.60 3.53
C ARG A 267 16.26 3.92 4.31
N LEU A 268 15.01 4.35 4.10
CA LEU A 268 13.85 3.73 4.72
C LEU A 268 13.70 2.27 4.30
N THR A 269 13.86 1.98 3.00
CA THR A 269 13.84 0.62 2.44
C THR A 269 14.90 -0.26 3.10
N LEU A 270 16.14 0.23 3.17
CA LEU A 270 17.25 -0.51 3.77
C LEU A 270 17.01 -0.78 5.26
N PHE A 271 16.61 0.26 6.01
CA PHE A 271 16.29 0.12 7.43
C PHE A 271 15.18 -0.92 7.66
N THR A 272 14.06 -0.80 6.93
CA THR A 272 12.92 -1.70 7.04
C THR A 272 13.30 -3.15 6.71
N ALA A 273 14.06 -3.34 5.62
CA ALA A 273 14.47 -4.66 5.17
C ALA A 273 15.49 -5.33 6.13
N LEU A 274 16.40 -4.57 6.73
CA LEU A 274 17.36 -5.09 7.72
C LEU A 274 16.72 -5.32 9.09
N ALA A 275 15.72 -4.54 9.46
CA ALA A 275 15.00 -4.71 10.72
C ALA A 275 14.10 -5.97 10.71
N MET A 276 13.59 -6.41 9.54
CA MET A 276 12.71 -7.59 9.45
C MET A 276 13.34 -8.87 10.01
N PRO A 277 14.52 -9.32 9.56
CA PRO A 277 15.11 -10.55 10.10
C PRO A 277 15.39 -10.45 11.59
N LEU A 278 15.83 -9.29 12.09
CA LEU A 278 16.04 -9.07 13.52
C LEU A 278 14.72 -9.22 14.30
N CYS A 279 13.62 -8.71 13.76
CA CYS A 279 12.31 -8.85 14.37
C CYS A 279 11.88 -10.32 14.42
N PHE A 280 12.09 -11.11 13.36
CA PHE A 280 11.81 -12.55 13.39
C PHE A 280 12.68 -13.31 14.39
N LEU A 281 13.95 -12.92 14.58
CA LEU A 281 14.80 -13.49 15.63
C LEU A 281 14.24 -13.21 17.04
N VAL A 282 13.72 -12.00 17.27
CA VAL A 282 13.00 -11.68 18.52
C VAL A 282 11.77 -12.58 18.67
N GLY A 283 10.99 -12.79 17.59
CA GLY A 283 9.86 -13.70 17.61
C GLY A 283 10.24 -15.15 17.91
N LEU A 284 11.32 -15.65 17.33
CA LEU A 284 11.84 -16.99 17.55
C LEU A 284 12.35 -17.18 18.99
N SER A 285 12.86 -16.12 19.64
CA SER A 285 13.27 -16.18 21.04
C SER A 285 12.08 -16.35 22.01
N SER A 286 10.83 -16.29 21.53
CA SER A 286 9.63 -16.54 22.34
C SER A 286 9.56 -17.96 22.90
N ALA A 287 10.28 -18.89 22.29
CA ALA A 287 10.46 -20.24 22.83
C ALA A 287 11.19 -20.26 24.19
N PHE A 288 12.02 -19.23 24.46
CA PHE A 288 12.80 -19.11 25.70
C PHE A 288 12.24 -18.04 26.64
N PHE A 289 11.69 -16.99 26.05
CA PHE A 289 11.16 -15.84 26.78
C PHE A 289 9.85 -15.35 26.15
N VAL A 290 8.73 -15.73 26.75
CA VAL A 290 7.38 -15.53 26.21
C VAL A 290 7.08 -14.09 25.83
N TRP A 291 7.52 -13.10 26.61
CA TRP A 291 7.28 -11.69 26.34
C TRP A 291 7.99 -11.15 25.08
N SER A 292 8.95 -11.89 24.54
CA SER A 292 9.53 -11.53 23.23
C SER A 292 8.51 -11.68 22.09
N ALA A 293 7.47 -12.49 22.26
CA ALA A 293 6.34 -12.52 21.32
C ALA A 293 5.63 -11.16 21.24
N ALA A 294 5.41 -10.50 22.38
CA ALA A 294 4.85 -9.14 22.40
C ALA A 294 5.78 -8.13 21.72
N GLY A 295 7.09 -8.23 21.97
CA GLY A 295 8.12 -7.45 21.30
C GLY A 295 8.11 -7.67 19.78
N PHE A 296 7.97 -8.91 19.34
CA PHE A 296 7.81 -9.27 17.92
C PHE A 296 6.56 -8.62 17.33
N VAL A 297 5.39 -8.76 17.97
CA VAL A 297 4.12 -8.22 17.49
C VAL A 297 4.21 -6.70 17.31
N LEU A 298 4.75 -5.98 18.30
CA LEU A 298 4.95 -4.53 18.24
C LEU A 298 5.94 -4.14 17.15
N GLY A 299 7.13 -4.76 17.13
CA GLY A 299 8.21 -4.46 16.21
C GLY A 299 7.84 -4.80 14.77
N TYR A 300 7.22 -5.95 14.55
CA TYR A 300 6.78 -6.35 13.22
C TYR A 300 5.62 -5.49 12.72
N GLY A 301 4.70 -5.08 13.62
CA GLY A 301 3.69 -4.07 13.30
C GLY A 301 4.33 -2.76 12.83
N ALA A 302 5.36 -2.27 13.54
CA ALA A 302 6.11 -1.07 13.16
C ALA A 302 6.74 -1.21 11.76
N ILE A 303 7.40 -2.33 11.49
CA ILE A 303 8.00 -2.63 10.18
C ILE A 303 6.93 -2.66 9.10
N ASN A 304 5.79 -3.33 9.32
CA ASN A 304 4.70 -3.39 8.36
C ASN A 304 4.11 -2.01 8.05
N GLY A 305 4.06 -1.13 9.05
CA GLY A 305 3.70 0.28 8.87
C GLY A 305 4.63 0.99 7.87
N LEU A 306 5.95 0.81 8.03
CA LEU A 306 6.95 1.39 7.14
C LEU A 306 6.96 0.75 5.75
N VAL A 307 6.71 -0.56 5.63
CA VAL A 307 6.58 -1.26 4.33
C VAL A 307 5.56 -0.60 3.42
N THR A 308 4.44 -0.15 3.96
CA THR A 308 3.41 0.57 3.19
C THR A 308 3.96 1.86 2.57
N ILE A 309 4.79 2.60 3.32
CA ILE A 309 5.43 3.83 2.84
C ILE A 309 6.52 3.52 1.82
N VAL A 310 7.36 2.52 2.10
CA VAL A 310 8.41 2.05 1.17
C VAL A 310 7.79 1.65 -0.17
N LYS A 311 6.73 0.86 -0.16
CA LYS A 311 6.01 0.42 -1.37
C LYS A 311 5.56 1.60 -2.24
N ALA A 312 5.11 2.68 -1.61
CA ALA A 312 4.63 3.86 -2.30
C ALA A 312 5.74 4.84 -2.73
N THR A 313 6.81 4.97 -1.94
CA THR A 313 7.82 6.02 -2.13
C THR A 313 9.11 5.54 -2.81
N LEU A 314 9.47 4.27 -2.68
CA LEU A 314 10.66 3.72 -3.34
C LEU A 314 10.62 3.86 -4.87
N PRO A 315 9.49 3.65 -5.57
CA PRO A 315 9.41 3.88 -7.01
C PRO A 315 9.70 5.34 -7.43
N LEU A 316 9.50 6.33 -6.54
CA LEU A 316 9.85 7.72 -6.82
C LEU A 316 11.35 7.95 -6.94
N GLU A 317 12.15 7.12 -6.29
CA GLU A 317 13.61 7.14 -6.39
C GLU A 317 14.10 6.30 -7.59
N LEU A 318 13.35 5.26 -7.96
CA LEU A 318 13.76 4.31 -8.99
C LEU A 318 13.35 4.74 -10.40
N PHE A 319 12.23 5.45 -10.53
CA PHE A 319 11.62 5.78 -11.82
C PHE A 319 11.34 7.26 -11.94
N SER A 320 11.26 7.76 -13.18
CA SER A 320 10.80 9.12 -13.44
C SER A 320 9.31 9.28 -13.10
N ALA A 321 8.89 10.50 -12.76
CA ALA A 321 7.50 10.79 -12.42
C ALA A 321 6.53 10.41 -13.57
N GLU A 322 6.97 10.56 -14.82
CA GLU A 322 6.19 10.22 -16.02
C GLU A 322 5.99 8.70 -16.17
N SER A 323 6.98 7.89 -15.77
CA SER A 323 6.92 6.43 -15.87
C SER A 323 6.33 5.77 -14.63
N TYR A 324 6.17 6.51 -13.52
CA TYR A 324 5.75 5.99 -12.21
C TYR A 324 4.45 5.17 -12.31
N ALA A 325 3.36 5.76 -12.82
CA ALA A 325 2.05 5.11 -12.86
C ALA A 325 2.04 3.84 -13.74
N SER A 326 2.71 3.89 -14.89
CA SER A 326 2.80 2.75 -15.81
C SER A 326 3.63 1.62 -15.21
N ARG A 327 4.79 1.93 -14.63
CA ARG A 327 5.70 0.93 -14.07
C ARG A 327 5.17 0.34 -12.78
N THR A 328 4.69 1.15 -11.84
CA THR A 328 4.11 0.64 -10.60
C THR A 328 2.89 -0.22 -10.86
N GLY A 329 2.05 0.13 -11.86
CA GLY A 329 0.91 -0.68 -12.26
C GLY A 329 1.27 -2.12 -12.63
N LEU A 330 2.39 -2.32 -13.33
CA LEU A 330 2.88 -3.65 -13.72
C LEU A 330 3.72 -4.32 -12.62
N LEU A 331 4.62 -3.58 -12.00
CA LEU A 331 5.58 -4.12 -11.04
C LEU A 331 4.96 -4.51 -9.69
N LEU A 332 3.74 -4.03 -9.40
CA LEU A 332 2.97 -4.43 -8.22
C LEU A 332 2.17 -5.74 -8.42
N ILE A 333 1.98 -6.22 -9.67
CA ILE A 333 1.23 -7.45 -9.93
C ILE A 333 1.80 -8.65 -9.17
N PRO A 334 3.12 -8.95 -9.19
CA PRO A 334 3.68 -10.04 -8.40
C PRO A 334 3.36 -9.93 -6.91
N GLY A 335 3.42 -8.70 -6.37
CA GLY A 335 3.06 -8.44 -4.97
C GLY A 335 1.59 -8.74 -4.67
N GLN A 336 0.66 -8.42 -5.57
CA GLN A 336 -0.76 -8.74 -5.40
C GLN A 336 -1.02 -10.24 -5.44
N LEU A 337 -0.36 -10.96 -6.35
CA LEU A 337 -0.49 -12.41 -6.46
C LEU A 337 0.07 -13.11 -5.22
N THR A 338 1.24 -12.71 -4.75
CA THR A 338 1.83 -13.28 -3.53
C THR A 338 1.03 -12.93 -2.28
N ALA A 339 0.42 -11.72 -2.22
CA ALA A 339 -0.49 -11.34 -1.16
C ALA A 339 -1.73 -12.26 -1.10
N ALA A 340 -2.32 -12.58 -2.24
CA ALA A 340 -3.48 -13.47 -2.32
C ALA A 340 -3.12 -14.93 -1.96
N ALA A 341 -1.93 -15.39 -2.35
CA ALA A 341 -1.47 -16.76 -2.08
C ALA A 341 -0.95 -16.98 -0.64
N SER A 342 -0.46 -15.90 0.02
CA SER A 342 0.31 -16.03 1.26
C SER A 342 -0.48 -16.62 2.44
N PRO A 343 -1.77 -16.31 2.70
CA PRO A 343 -2.50 -16.91 3.82
C PRO A 343 -2.59 -18.44 3.70
N PHE A 344 -2.88 -18.93 2.50
CA PHE A 344 -2.93 -20.36 2.22
C PHE A 344 -1.54 -21.03 2.38
N ALA A 345 -0.51 -20.40 1.80
CA ALA A 345 0.87 -20.91 1.87
C ALA A 345 1.37 -20.99 3.33
N TYR A 346 1.05 -19.98 4.14
CA TYR A 346 1.40 -19.98 5.57
C TYR A 346 0.61 -21.00 6.39
N ALA A 347 -0.69 -21.19 6.09
CA ALA A 347 -1.49 -22.24 6.70
C ALA A 347 -0.88 -23.64 6.45
N TRP A 348 -0.49 -23.90 5.19
CA TRP A 348 0.19 -25.13 4.81
C TRP A 348 1.55 -25.28 5.50
N LEU A 349 2.36 -24.21 5.52
CA LEU A 349 3.67 -24.17 6.13
C LEU A 349 3.60 -24.44 7.64
N ASN A 350 2.67 -23.75 8.33
CA ASN A 350 2.47 -23.93 9.77
C ASN A 350 1.96 -25.32 10.11
N ARG A 351 1.13 -25.91 9.25
CA ARG A 351 0.65 -27.30 9.41
C ARG A 351 1.77 -28.32 9.23
N SER A 352 2.70 -28.08 8.31
CA SER A 352 3.77 -29.03 7.94
C SER A 352 4.97 -28.94 8.84
N LEU A 353 5.38 -27.73 9.27
CA LEU A 353 6.61 -27.45 10.03
C LEU A 353 6.36 -26.92 11.44
N GLY A 354 5.08 -26.73 11.80
CA GLY A 354 4.71 -26.00 13.02
C GLY A 354 4.92 -24.48 12.88
N ILE A 355 4.36 -23.72 13.83
CA ILE A 355 4.43 -22.24 13.81
C ILE A 355 5.89 -21.76 13.88
N THR A 356 6.71 -22.39 14.72
CA THR A 356 8.15 -22.06 14.83
C THR A 356 8.89 -22.32 13.51
N GLY A 357 8.57 -23.43 12.80
CA GLY A 357 9.14 -23.74 11.49
C GLY A 357 8.73 -22.71 10.44
N GLY A 358 7.46 -22.27 10.44
CA GLY A 358 6.97 -21.18 9.60
C GLY A 358 7.70 -19.85 9.85
N MET A 359 8.04 -19.56 11.11
CA MET A 359 8.84 -18.39 11.47
C MET A 359 10.29 -18.47 10.98
N TRP A 360 10.94 -19.64 11.04
CA TRP A 360 12.29 -19.83 10.49
C TRP A 360 12.31 -19.63 8.97
N VAL A 361 11.32 -20.16 8.26
CA VAL A 361 11.19 -19.91 6.81
C VAL A 361 11.00 -18.42 6.52
N SER A 362 10.15 -17.75 7.30
CA SER A 362 9.94 -16.30 7.19
C SER A 362 11.23 -15.51 7.47
N ALA A 363 11.99 -15.89 8.52
CA ALA A 363 13.29 -15.29 8.80
C ALA A 363 14.26 -15.45 7.62
N GLY A 364 14.34 -16.65 7.01
CA GLY A 364 15.14 -16.88 5.81
C GLY A 364 14.71 -16.01 4.63
N LEU A 365 13.40 -15.88 4.37
CA LEU A 365 12.87 -15.00 3.32
C LEU A 365 13.21 -13.53 3.59
N THR A 366 13.19 -13.09 4.85
CA THR A 366 13.54 -11.70 5.20
C THR A 366 15.03 -11.40 4.99
N LEU A 367 15.92 -12.37 5.10
CA LEU A 367 17.33 -12.21 4.71
C LEU A 367 17.47 -12.00 3.20
N VAL A 368 16.69 -12.71 2.37
CA VAL A 368 16.64 -12.48 0.93
C VAL A 368 16.11 -11.07 0.62
N ILE A 369 15.06 -10.63 1.31
CA ILE A 369 14.51 -9.27 1.20
C ILE A 369 15.58 -8.22 1.53
N ALA A 370 16.34 -8.43 2.60
CA ALA A 370 17.46 -7.55 2.98
C ALA A 370 18.55 -7.50 1.91
N GLY A 371 18.92 -8.65 1.32
CA GLY A 371 19.86 -8.73 0.20
C GLY A 371 19.38 -7.94 -1.03
N LEU A 372 18.09 -8.05 -1.38
CA LEU A 372 17.49 -7.29 -2.48
C LEU A 372 17.50 -5.78 -2.22
N ALA A 373 17.19 -5.36 -0.98
CA ALA A 373 17.27 -3.95 -0.58
C ALA A 373 18.70 -3.40 -0.72
N VAL A 374 19.71 -4.14 -0.27
CA VAL A 374 21.12 -3.77 -0.43
C VAL A 374 21.48 -3.69 -1.93
N ALA A 375 21.01 -4.63 -2.75
CA ALA A 375 21.26 -4.61 -4.19
C ALA A 375 20.63 -3.37 -4.86
N LEU A 376 19.41 -2.97 -4.46
CA LEU A 376 18.75 -1.76 -4.94
C LEU A 376 19.53 -0.49 -4.58
N VAL A 377 20.00 -0.39 -3.32
CA VAL A 377 20.79 0.77 -2.88
C VAL A 377 22.12 0.85 -3.63
N ARG A 378 22.83 -0.27 -3.79
CA ARG A 378 24.11 -0.32 -4.55
C ARG A 378 23.93 0.00 -6.02
N SER A 379 22.81 -0.43 -6.63
CA SER A 379 22.50 -0.11 -8.03
C SER A 379 22.42 1.40 -8.24
N ARG A 380 21.79 2.13 -7.33
CA ARG A 380 21.65 3.58 -7.41
C ARG A 380 22.93 4.33 -7.08
N GLY A 381 23.70 3.87 -6.10
CA GLY A 381 25.01 4.47 -5.77
C GLY A 381 26.00 4.44 -6.95
N ARG A 382 26.00 3.38 -7.75
CA ARG A 382 26.83 3.29 -8.97
C ARG A 382 26.37 4.26 -10.06
N ASN A 383 25.09 4.48 -10.22
CA ASN A 383 24.55 5.39 -11.23
C ASN A 383 24.84 6.86 -10.92
N THR A 384 24.88 7.27 -9.64
CA THR A 384 25.29 8.63 -9.23
C THR A 384 26.78 8.88 -9.42
N VAL A 385 27.64 7.89 -9.25
CA VAL A 385 29.09 8.02 -9.47
C VAL A 385 29.46 8.05 -10.97
N SER A 386 28.68 7.40 -11.85
CA SER A 386 28.92 7.44 -13.30
C SER A 386 28.63 8.80 -13.95
N TYR A 387 27.92 9.70 -13.29
CA TYR A 387 27.70 11.07 -13.77
C TYR A 387 28.80 12.06 -13.28
N CYS A 388 29.64 11.66 -12.34
CA CYS A 388 30.84 12.39 -11.93
C CYS A 388 32.08 11.80 -12.63
N ILE A 389 32.21 11.98 -13.94
CA ILE A 389 33.49 11.74 -14.62
C ILE A 389 34.37 12.96 -14.31
N PRO A 390 35.51 12.80 -13.61
CA PRO A 390 36.50 13.87 -13.49
C PRO A 390 37.19 14.04 -14.85
N GLY A 391 36.85 15.11 -15.59
CA GLY A 391 37.51 15.40 -16.87
C GLY A 391 36.76 16.30 -17.84
N ALA A 392 35.52 16.66 -17.60
CA ALA A 392 34.86 17.68 -18.39
C ALA A 392 35.10 19.05 -17.77
N THR A 393 36.11 19.75 -18.25
CA THR A 393 36.29 21.19 -18.04
C THR A 393 34.99 21.91 -18.33
N LEU A 394 34.41 22.50 -17.28
CA LEU A 394 33.26 23.42 -17.36
C LEU A 394 33.69 24.63 -18.20
N THR A 395 33.54 24.56 -19.51
CA THR A 395 33.51 25.75 -20.36
C THR A 395 32.18 26.43 -20.08
N ASN A 396 32.30 27.47 -19.29
CA ASN A 396 31.30 28.46 -18.94
C ASN A 396 30.53 28.94 -20.17
N ARG A 397 29.31 28.47 -20.44
CA ARG A 397 28.39 29.02 -21.42
C ARG A 397 27.12 29.54 -20.75
N TYR A 398 27.31 30.43 -19.79
CA TYR A 398 26.28 31.45 -19.54
C TYR A 398 26.55 32.62 -20.47
N LYS A 399 26.06 32.59 -21.69
CA LYS A 399 25.83 33.78 -22.49
C LYS A 399 24.67 34.53 -21.87
N THR A 400 25.00 35.63 -21.21
CA THR A 400 24.07 36.75 -20.92
C THR A 400 23.30 37.11 -22.18
N PRO A 401 21.97 37.25 -22.15
CA PRO A 401 21.24 37.81 -23.29
C PRO A 401 21.66 39.27 -23.47
N ALA A 402 22.09 39.60 -24.70
CA ALA A 402 22.42 40.92 -25.10
C ALA A 402 21.24 41.90 -24.85
N LYS A 403 21.56 43.08 -24.28
CA LYS A 403 20.67 44.21 -24.17
C LYS A 403 20.12 44.52 -25.55
N ALA A 404 18.79 44.44 -25.75
CA ALA A 404 18.10 45.00 -26.89
C ALA A 404 18.22 46.52 -26.83
N ASN A 405 18.87 47.13 -27.82
CA ASN A 405 18.86 48.53 -28.05
C ASN A 405 17.43 49.00 -28.32
N ILE A 406 16.95 49.92 -27.55
CA ILE A 406 15.78 50.76 -27.83
C ILE A 406 16.28 51.94 -28.66
N PRO A 407 15.81 52.21 -29.89
CA PRO A 407 16.08 53.47 -30.53
C PRO A 407 15.17 54.55 -30.00
N ASP A 408 15.79 55.66 -29.59
CA ASP A 408 15.13 56.96 -29.33
C ASP A 408 14.49 57.45 -30.64
N THR A 409 13.18 57.62 -30.62
CA THR A 409 12.44 58.76 -31.19
C THR A 409 10.98 58.67 -30.72
#